data_09f78a20154e89f95a6c9c2178f13d04
#
_entry.id   09f78a20154e89f95a6c9c2178f13d04
#
_cell.length_a   1.000
_cell.length_b   1.000
_cell.length_c   1.000
_cell.angle_alpha   90.00
_cell.angle_beta   90.00
_cell.angle_gamma   90.00
#
_symmetry.space_group_name_H-M   'P 1'
#
loop_
_entity.id
_entity.type
_entity.pdbx_description
1 polymer ?
#
loop_
_entity_poly.entity_id
_entity_poly.type
_entity_poly.pdbx_seq_one_letter_code
_entity_poly.pdbx_strand_id
1 'polypeptide(L)'
;DRSPSRGLGDVYKRQGEEGELRLLKQDVLDEMLEEHYAKDEEEFREFVEKYGTGRTDKKIEELILQLYEYSRSYPDPRQWLISCAEDYEIDREHLEDSRMVHTVEERVRQQLGDLYGLVRQAMEICQLPAGPYMYAEALESDEKELKKLERADSYEKMSEVLMDFNWKKLSGKKDETVDAELRKSVQAVRKQLKALIDGIQKSYFYATADEWIADMQDSAQAMRTLTGLVQEFADRFDEKKRRRNMIDFSDMEQFALAILTRNTEGKIVPSAVAEEYQERFAEVMVDEYQDSNLVQETILTSVSGTV
;
A
#
# COMPACT_ATOMS: atom_id res chain seq x y z
N ASP A 1 -54.96 7.61 15.83
CA ASP A 1 -54.63 7.45 14.41
C ASP A 1 -53.20 6.92 14.29
N ARG A 2 -53.05 5.60 14.17
CA ARG A 2 -51.75 4.93 14.08
C ARG A 2 -51.45 4.69 12.61
N SER A 3 -50.79 5.62 11.96
CA SER A 3 -50.17 5.35 10.67
C SER A 3 -49.04 4.38 10.87
N PRO A 4 -48.99 3.25 10.20
CA PRO A 4 -47.81 2.38 10.22
C PRO A 4 -46.68 3.12 9.45
N SER A 5 -45.59 3.44 10.12
CA SER A 5 -44.37 3.91 9.49
C SER A 5 -43.88 2.81 8.54
N ARG A 6 -44.20 2.94 7.25
CA ARG A 6 -43.57 2.15 6.20
C ARG A 6 -42.18 2.70 5.96
N GLY A 7 -41.14 1.95 6.37
CA GLY A 7 -39.91 2.19 5.67
C GLY A 7 -38.59 2.03 6.37
N LEU A 8 -38.51 1.68 7.62
CA LEU A 8 -37.29 1.12 8.23
C LEU A 8 -37.82 0.10 9.22
N GLY A 9 -38.00 -1.14 8.77
CA GLY A 9 -38.46 -2.19 9.62
C GLY A 9 -37.63 -2.19 10.90
N ASP A 10 -38.30 -2.26 12.04
CA ASP A 10 -37.75 -2.39 13.39
C ASP A 10 -36.98 -3.72 13.54
N VAL A 11 -35.97 -3.91 12.68
CA VAL A 11 -35.07 -5.03 12.78
C VAL A 11 -33.83 -4.52 13.46
N TYR A 12 -33.74 -4.75 14.77
CA TYR A 12 -32.54 -4.53 15.52
C TYR A 12 -31.42 -5.36 14.88
N LYS A 13 -30.48 -4.69 14.22
CA LYS A 13 -29.25 -5.32 13.75
C LYS A 13 -28.45 -5.69 14.99
N ARG A 14 -28.05 -6.95 15.07
CA ARG A 14 -27.14 -7.40 16.12
C ARG A 14 -25.72 -7.43 15.58
N GLN A 15 -24.76 -7.14 16.42
CA GLN A 15 -23.37 -7.40 16.10
C GLN A 15 -23.15 -8.91 16.03
N GLY A 16 -22.55 -9.37 14.92
CA GLY A 16 -22.14 -10.76 14.75
C GLY A 16 -20.98 -11.11 15.65
N GLU A 17 -21.01 -12.30 16.24
CA GLU A 17 -19.83 -12.84 16.92
C GLU A 17 -18.76 -13.21 15.89
N GLU A 18 -17.49 -13.06 16.24
CA GLU A 18 -16.36 -13.31 15.33
C GLU A 18 -16.40 -14.72 14.73
N GLY A 19 -16.70 -15.72 15.56
CA GLY A 19 -16.83 -17.11 15.09
C GLY A 19 -17.99 -17.31 14.09
N GLU A 20 -19.12 -16.64 14.30
CA GLU A 20 -20.27 -16.68 13.40
C GLU A 20 -19.98 -15.99 12.07
N LEU A 21 -19.35 -14.82 12.11
CA LEU A 21 -18.94 -14.09 10.92
C LEU A 21 -17.91 -14.87 10.09
N ARG A 22 -16.97 -15.55 10.75
CA ARG A 22 -15.98 -16.40 10.08
C ARG A 22 -16.64 -17.59 9.36
N LEU A 23 -17.58 -18.26 10.00
CA LEU A 23 -18.34 -19.35 9.36
C LEU A 23 -19.15 -18.82 8.18
N LEU A 24 -19.78 -17.66 8.34
CA LEU A 24 -20.56 -17.05 7.27
C LEU A 24 -19.69 -16.66 6.07
N LYS A 25 -18.48 -16.15 6.31
CA LYS A 25 -17.50 -15.87 5.23
C LYS A 25 -17.15 -17.15 4.48
N GLN A 26 -16.90 -18.25 5.20
CA GLN A 26 -16.57 -19.53 4.57
C GLN A 26 -17.75 -20.07 3.74
N ASP A 27 -18.97 -20.06 4.29
CA ASP A 27 -20.17 -20.49 3.55
C ASP A 27 -20.35 -19.69 2.24
N VAL A 28 -20.05 -18.38 2.27
CA VAL A 28 -20.15 -17.53 1.05
C VAL A 28 -19.09 -17.89 0.04
N LEU A 29 -17.84 -18.11 0.49
CA LEU A 29 -16.74 -18.49 -0.39
C LEU A 29 -17.00 -19.83 -1.07
N ASP A 30 -17.37 -20.84 -0.29
CA ASP A 30 -17.65 -22.19 -0.80
C ASP A 30 -18.73 -22.15 -1.88
N GLU A 31 -19.87 -21.52 -1.61
CA GLU A 31 -20.97 -21.37 -2.58
C GLU A 31 -20.52 -20.61 -3.84
N MET A 32 -19.79 -19.51 -3.67
CA MET A 32 -19.34 -18.67 -4.79
C MET A 32 -18.35 -19.41 -5.68
N LEU A 33 -17.35 -20.06 -5.09
CA LEU A 33 -16.33 -20.78 -5.85
C LEU A 33 -16.91 -22.01 -6.55
N GLU A 34 -17.82 -22.77 -5.89
CA GLU A 34 -18.54 -23.87 -6.53
C GLU A 34 -19.32 -23.42 -7.78
N GLU A 35 -19.97 -22.25 -7.71
CA GLU A 35 -20.70 -21.69 -8.86
C GLU A 35 -19.75 -21.31 -10.01
N HIS A 36 -18.57 -20.71 -9.71
CA HIS A 36 -17.58 -20.38 -10.73
C HIS A 36 -17.00 -21.64 -11.39
N TYR A 37 -16.70 -22.68 -10.60
CA TYR A 37 -16.29 -23.99 -11.17
C TYR A 37 -17.36 -24.63 -12.04
N ALA A 38 -18.64 -24.53 -11.64
CA ALA A 38 -19.74 -25.07 -12.42
C ALA A 38 -19.96 -24.34 -13.75
N LYS A 39 -19.68 -23.04 -13.82
CA LYS A 39 -19.77 -22.26 -15.06
C LYS A 39 -18.59 -22.51 -16.01
N ASP A 40 -17.44 -22.99 -15.50
CA ASP A 40 -16.21 -23.26 -16.23
C ASP A 40 -15.72 -22.06 -17.07
N GLU A 41 -15.78 -20.88 -16.48
CA GLU A 41 -15.32 -19.63 -17.11
C GLU A 41 -13.79 -19.66 -17.31
N GLU A 42 -13.33 -19.38 -18.52
CA GLU A 42 -11.89 -19.48 -18.89
C GLU A 42 -11.01 -18.60 -18.00
N GLU A 43 -11.41 -17.36 -17.76
CA GLU A 43 -10.66 -16.39 -16.94
C GLU A 43 -10.50 -16.85 -15.50
N PHE A 44 -11.55 -17.43 -14.90
CA PHE A 44 -11.48 -18.01 -13.56
C PHE A 44 -10.58 -19.22 -13.49
N ARG A 45 -10.68 -20.11 -14.50
CA ARG A 45 -9.82 -21.30 -14.56
C ARG A 45 -8.34 -20.95 -14.68
N GLU A 46 -7.97 -20.01 -15.58
CA GLU A 46 -6.60 -19.52 -15.71
C GLU A 46 -6.08 -18.89 -14.42
N PHE A 47 -6.93 -18.12 -13.73
CA PHE A 47 -6.60 -17.52 -12.45
C PHE A 47 -6.30 -18.60 -11.40
N VAL A 48 -7.15 -19.61 -11.28
CA VAL A 48 -6.96 -20.71 -10.32
C VAL A 48 -5.74 -21.55 -10.67
N GLU A 49 -5.49 -21.87 -11.94
CA GLU A 49 -4.30 -22.60 -12.40
C GLU A 49 -3.00 -21.84 -12.09
N LYS A 50 -2.99 -20.50 -12.24
CA LYS A 50 -1.81 -19.66 -12.01
C LYS A 50 -1.53 -19.43 -10.52
N TYR A 51 -2.57 -19.19 -9.72
CA TYR A 51 -2.45 -18.73 -8.32
C TYR A 51 -2.91 -19.74 -7.27
N GLY A 52 -3.71 -20.73 -7.66
CA GLY A 52 -4.06 -21.86 -6.80
C GLY A 52 -2.86 -22.79 -6.61
N THR A 53 -2.48 -23.04 -5.37
CA THR A 53 -1.38 -23.96 -5.05
C THR A 53 -1.90 -25.21 -4.39
N GLY A 54 -1.75 -26.36 -5.07
CA GLY A 54 -2.09 -27.65 -4.50
C GLY A 54 -3.44 -28.21 -4.95
N ARG A 55 -4.08 -28.99 -4.07
CA ARG A 55 -5.34 -29.70 -4.35
C ARG A 55 -6.57 -29.04 -3.73
N THR A 56 -6.43 -27.83 -3.20
CA THR A 56 -7.49 -27.13 -2.48
C THR A 56 -7.53 -25.66 -2.88
N ASP A 57 -8.69 -25.03 -2.80
CA ASP A 57 -8.90 -23.62 -3.13
C ASP A 57 -8.43 -22.67 -2.03
N LYS A 58 -7.85 -23.19 -0.96
CA LYS A 58 -7.48 -22.45 0.24
C LYS A 58 -6.66 -21.20 -0.07
N LYS A 59 -5.76 -21.26 -1.07
CA LYS A 59 -4.96 -20.09 -1.46
C LYS A 59 -5.79 -19.01 -2.12
N ILE A 60 -6.76 -19.40 -2.93
CA ILE A 60 -7.70 -18.49 -3.60
C ILE A 60 -8.61 -17.83 -2.55
N GLU A 61 -9.15 -18.63 -1.62
CA GLU A 61 -9.94 -18.14 -0.50
C GLU A 61 -9.17 -17.12 0.34
N GLU A 62 -7.90 -17.43 0.69
CA GLU A 62 -7.02 -16.52 1.43
C GLU A 62 -6.80 -15.20 0.67
N LEU A 63 -6.56 -15.25 -0.65
CA LEU A 63 -6.39 -14.04 -1.46
C LEU A 63 -7.64 -13.17 -1.47
N ILE A 64 -8.81 -13.79 -1.67
CA ILE A 64 -10.10 -13.08 -1.68
C ILE A 64 -10.35 -12.42 -0.32
N LEU A 65 -10.20 -13.17 0.78
CA LEU A 65 -10.44 -12.64 2.12
C LEU A 65 -9.46 -11.53 2.51
N GLN A 66 -8.17 -11.71 2.24
CA GLN A 66 -7.16 -10.69 2.54
C GLN A 66 -7.46 -9.39 1.79
N LEU A 67 -7.76 -9.48 0.49
CA LEU A 67 -8.04 -8.30 -0.31
C LEU A 67 -9.39 -7.66 0.08
N TYR A 68 -10.39 -8.46 0.42
CA TYR A 68 -11.66 -7.98 0.98
C TYR A 68 -11.41 -7.19 2.28
N GLU A 69 -10.72 -7.78 3.26
CA GLU A 69 -10.45 -7.12 4.55
C GLU A 69 -9.64 -5.83 4.37
N TYR A 70 -8.65 -5.86 3.49
CA TYR A 70 -7.86 -4.67 3.19
C TYR A 70 -8.69 -3.57 2.53
N SER A 71 -9.57 -3.92 1.58
CA SER A 71 -10.44 -2.96 0.91
C SER A 71 -11.36 -2.21 1.88
N ARG A 72 -11.79 -2.88 2.96
CA ARG A 72 -12.67 -2.28 4.00
C ARG A 72 -12.00 -1.16 4.79
N SER A 73 -10.70 -1.00 4.69
CA SER A 73 -9.94 0.12 5.27
C SER A 73 -10.03 1.41 4.44
N TYR A 74 -10.68 1.37 3.27
CA TYR A 74 -10.87 2.52 2.38
C TYR A 74 -12.30 3.05 2.44
N PRO A 75 -12.50 4.37 2.31
CA PRO A 75 -13.82 4.99 2.33
C PRO A 75 -14.77 4.49 1.24
N ASP A 76 -14.25 4.16 0.06
CA ASP A 76 -14.98 3.50 -1.03
C ASP A 76 -14.25 2.21 -1.42
N PRO A 77 -14.56 1.07 -0.76
CA PRO A 77 -13.92 -0.21 -1.03
C PRO A 77 -14.07 -0.67 -2.48
N ARG A 78 -15.22 -0.43 -3.09
CA ARG A 78 -15.50 -0.84 -4.47
C ARG A 78 -14.64 -0.06 -5.48
N GLN A 79 -14.62 1.26 -5.35
CA GLN A 79 -13.81 2.09 -6.22
C GLN A 79 -12.32 1.82 -6.04
N TRP A 80 -11.89 1.55 -4.80
CA TRP A 80 -10.52 1.17 -4.53
C TRP A 80 -10.12 -0.16 -5.23
N LEU A 81 -10.99 -1.19 -5.18
CA LEU A 81 -10.76 -2.46 -5.89
C LEU A 81 -10.69 -2.27 -7.40
N ILE A 82 -11.56 -1.43 -7.98
CA ILE A 82 -11.52 -1.09 -9.41
C ILE A 82 -10.16 -0.44 -9.74
N SER A 83 -9.74 0.56 -8.97
CA SER A 83 -8.48 1.24 -9.22
C SER A 83 -7.26 0.32 -9.06
N CYS A 84 -7.34 -0.71 -8.20
CA CYS A 84 -6.29 -1.73 -8.10
C CYS A 84 -6.14 -2.56 -9.37
N ALA A 85 -7.23 -2.88 -10.07
CA ALA A 85 -7.17 -3.58 -11.35
C ALA A 85 -6.67 -2.66 -12.46
N GLU A 86 -7.14 -1.41 -12.50
CA GLU A 86 -6.73 -0.39 -13.47
C GLU A 86 -5.23 -0.09 -13.39
N ASP A 87 -4.63 -0.12 -12.20
CA ASP A 87 -3.18 0.09 -12.01
C ASP A 87 -2.31 -0.93 -12.75
N TYR A 88 -2.85 -2.08 -13.14
CA TYR A 88 -2.15 -3.09 -13.94
C TYR A 88 -2.32 -2.87 -15.46
N GLU A 89 -3.22 -1.99 -15.89
CA GLU A 89 -3.45 -1.64 -17.30
C GLU A 89 -2.54 -0.49 -17.75
N ILE A 90 -1.25 -0.63 -17.45
CA ILE A 90 -0.23 0.36 -17.76
C ILE A 90 0.29 0.20 -19.18
N ASP A 91 0.58 1.29 -19.84
CA ASP A 91 1.32 1.34 -21.10
C ASP A 91 2.52 2.30 -21.01
N ARG A 92 3.33 2.32 -22.07
CA ARG A 92 4.54 3.13 -22.11
C ARG A 92 4.26 4.64 -22.09
N GLU A 93 3.16 5.07 -22.69
CA GLU A 93 2.80 6.47 -22.83
C GLU A 93 2.32 7.06 -21.50
N HIS A 94 1.65 6.23 -20.67
CA HIS A 94 1.09 6.62 -19.37
C HIS A 94 1.87 6.09 -18.16
N LEU A 95 3.10 5.59 -18.37
CA LEU A 95 3.92 5.04 -17.30
C LEU A 95 4.12 6.02 -16.16
N GLU A 96 4.51 7.26 -16.47
CA GLU A 96 4.79 8.28 -15.48
C GLU A 96 3.53 8.81 -14.77
N ASP A 97 2.34 8.59 -15.33
CA ASP A 97 1.05 8.94 -14.71
C ASP A 97 0.55 7.85 -13.75
N SER A 98 1.20 6.69 -13.74
CA SER A 98 0.79 5.55 -12.94
C SER A 98 0.93 5.82 -11.44
N ARG A 99 -0.13 5.50 -10.68
CA ARG A 99 -0.12 5.56 -9.22
C ARG A 99 0.98 4.69 -8.59
N MET A 100 1.27 3.53 -9.20
CA MET A 100 2.36 2.67 -8.74
C MET A 100 3.72 3.33 -8.91
N VAL A 101 3.97 3.94 -10.07
CA VAL A 101 5.21 4.66 -10.34
C VAL A 101 5.38 5.82 -9.37
N HIS A 102 4.36 6.65 -9.19
CA HIS A 102 4.40 7.72 -8.18
C HIS A 102 4.71 7.20 -6.77
N THR A 103 4.10 6.08 -6.37
CA THR A 103 4.37 5.47 -5.07
C THR A 103 5.84 5.03 -4.94
N VAL A 104 6.41 4.43 -5.99
CA VAL A 104 7.83 4.03 -6.02
C VAL A 104 8.73 5.25 -5.93
N GLU A 105 8.48 6.28 -6.72
CA GLU A 105 9.24 7.53 -6.69
C GLU A 105 9.21 8.19 -5.31
N GLU A 106 8.04 8.29 -4.69
CA GLU A 106 7.92 8.84 -3.34
C GLU A 106 8.71 8.02 -2.32
N ARG A 107 8.66 6.68 -2.40
CA ARG A 107 9.44 5.80 -1.53
C ARG A 107 10.95 6.02 -1.69
N VAL A 108 11.42 6.14 -2.91
CA VAL A 108 12.84 6.44 -3.18
C VAL A 108 13.21 7.80 -2.59
N ARG A 109 12.39 8.84 -2.83
CA ARG A 109 12.64 10.20 -2.30
C ARG A 109 12.64 10.23 -0.77
N GLN A 110 11.74 9.49 -0.11
CA GLN A 110 11.73 9.37 1.36
C GLN A 110 13.02 8.76 1.91
N GLN A 111 13.60 7.78 1.20
CA GLN A 111 14.84 7.12 1.62
C GLN A 111 16.09 7.96 1.37
N LEU A 112 16.05 8.97 0.50
CA LEU A 112 17.21 9.81 0.20
C LEU A 112 17.81 10.46 1.45
N GLY A 113 16.99 10.89 2.40
CA GLY A 113 17.45 11.48 3.67
C GLY A 113 18.36 10.55 4.45
N ASP A 114 17.97 9.27 4.56
CA ASP A 114 18.76 8.24 5.24
C ASP A 114 20.05 7.93 4.49
N LEU A 115 19.99 7.83 3.15
CA LEU A 115 21.16 7.59 2.31
C LEU A 115 22.20 8.74 2.45
N TYR A 116 21.75 9.99 2.40
CA TYR A 116 22.63 11.15 2.65
C TYR A 116 23.17 11.17 4.09
N GLY A 117 22.35 10.77 5.07
CA GLY A 117 22.76 10.62 6.46
C GLY A 117 23.97 9.69 6.61
N LEU A 118 23.91 8.52 5.96
CA LEU A 118 25.02 7.53 5.98
C LEU A 118 26.29 8.07 5.33
N VAL A 119 26.17 8.73 4.16
CA VAL A 119 27.34 9.33 3.50
C VAL A 119 27.96 10.40 4.39
N ARG A 120 27.14 11.28 4.96
CA ARG A 120 27.61 12.33 5.88
C ARG A 120 28.32 11.74 7.10
N GLN A 121 27.72 10.75 7.75
CA GLN A 121 28.34 10.04 8.88
C GLN A 121 29.70 9.46 8.51
N ALA A 122 29.82 8.80 7.35
CA ALA A 122 31.08 8.25 6.89
C ALA A 122 32.13 9.34 6.63
N MET A 123 31.72 10.47 6.05
CA MET A 123 32.61 11.62 5.80
C MET A 123 33.07 12.28 7.09
N GLU A 124 32.21 12.43 8.08
CA GLU A 124 32.58 12.95 9.42
C GLU A 124 33.65 12.08 10.09
N ILE A 125 33.48 10.74 10.02
CA ILE A 125 34.49 9.81 10.57
C ILE A 125 35.83 10.00 9.82
N CYS A 126 35.84 10.24 8.52
CA CYS A 126 37.05 10.47 7.73
C CYS A 126 37.79 11.75 8.17
N GLN A 127 37.07 12.74 8.70
CA GLN A 127 37.64 14.04 9.15
C GLN A 127 38.12 14.00 10.61
N LEU A 128 37.87 12.96 11.37
CA LEU A 128 38.35 12.82 12.75
C LEU A 128 39.88 12.74 12.78
N PRO A 129 40.54 13.14 13.90
CA PRO A 129 41.92 12.82 14.15
C PRO A 129 42.16 11.31 13.99
N ALA A 130 43.18 10.93 13.22
CA ALA A 130 43.43 9.53 12.81
C ALA A 130 42.32 8.88 11.97
N GLY A 131 41.36 9.64 11.42
CA GLY A 131 40.33 9.14 10.51
C GLY A 131 40.90 8.70 9.17
N PRO A 132 40.18 7.82 8.43
CA PRO A 132 40.60 7.28 7.15
C PRO A 132 40.37 8.30 6.00
N TYR A 133 41.08 9.44 6.02
CA TYR A 133 40.96 10.52 5.05
C TYR A 133 41.05 10.06 3.59
N MET A 134 41.77 8.96 3.33
CA MET A 134 41.91 8.39 1.99
C MET A 134 40.61 7.81 1.42
N TYR A 135 39.54 7.71 2.21
CA TYR A 135 38.23 7.24 1.75
C TYR A 135 37.34 8.38 1.29
N ALA A 136 37.69 9.64 1.59
CA ALA A 136 36.88 10.81 1.27
C ALA A 136 36.45 10.86 -0.22
N GLU A 137 37.41 10.63 -1.14
CA GLU A 137 37.15 10.67 -2.58
C GLU A 137 36.09 9.64 -3.04
N ALA A 138 36.06 8.47 -2.40
CA ALA A 138 35.05 7.46 -2.72
C ALA A 138 33.65 7.85 -2.18
N LEU A 139 33.61 8.46 -0.99
CA LEU A 139 32.37 8.95 -0.38
C LEU A 139 31.81 10.18 -1.13
N GLU A 140 32.70 11.09 -1.61
CA GLU A 140 32.29 12.18 -2.48
C GLU A 140 31.71 11.68 -3.81
N SER A 141 32.24 10.57 -4.33
CA SER A 141 31.67 9.89 -5.50
C SER A 141 30.28 9.31 -5.19
N ASP A 142 30.12 8.66 -4.03
CA ASP A 142 28.84 8.13 -3.59
C ASP A 142 27.79 9.26 -3.44
N GLU A 143 28.19 10.41 -2.84
CA GLU A 143 27.31 11.59 -2.73
C GLU A 143 26.91 12.16 -4.11
N LYS A 144 27.80 12.15 -5.08
CA LYS A 144 27.48 12.60 -6.44
C LYS A 144 26.45 11.71 -7.11
N GLU A 145 26.54 10.39 -6.91
CA GLU A 145 25.52 9.47 -7.43
C GLU A 145 24.16 9.69 -6.75
N LEU A 146 24.13 9.92 -5.43
CA LEU A 146 22.88 10.27 -4.73
C LEU A 146 22.29 11.59 -5.25
N LYS A 147 23.12 12.59 -5.57
CA LYS A 147 22.66 13.84 -6.19
C LYS A 147 22.07 13.65 -7.59
N LYS A 148 22.55 12.66 -8.35
CA LYS A 148 21.90 12.30 -9.62
C LYS A 148 20.54 11.68 -9.38
N LEU A 149 20.44 10.77 -8.41
CA LEU A 149 19.16 10.14 -8.03
C LEU A 149 18.13 11.16 -7.53
N GLU A 150 18.55 12.12 -6.71
CA GLU A 150 17.70 13.21 -6.23
C GLU A 150 17.15 14.09 -7.36
N ARG A 151 17.93 14.28 -8.43
CA ARG A 151 17.57 15.09 -9.60
C ARG A 151 16.78 14.32 -10.66
N ALA A 152 16.70 13.01 -10.53
CA ALA A 152 15.90 12.20 -11.42
C ALA A 152 14.42 12.53 -11.21
N ASP A 153 13.78 13.01 -12.27
CA ASP A 153 12.40 13.51 -12.28
C ASP A 153 11.40 12.53 -12.88
N SER A 154 11.85 11.30 -13.17
CA SER A 154 11.03 10.21 -13.70
C SER A 154 11.53 8.84 -13.23
N TYR A 155 10.63 7.85 -13.24
CA TYR A 155 10.96 6.45 -12.93
C TYR A 155 12.13 5.93 -13.77
N GLU A 156 12.13 6.23 -15.07
CA GLU A 156 13.20 5.79 -15.98
C GLU A 156 14.55 6.37 -15.59
N LYS A 157 14.61 7.68 -15.33
CA LYS A 157 15.86 8.34 -14.90
C LYS A 157 16.33 7.81 -13.55
N MET A 158 15.42 7.53 -12.60
CA MET A 158 15.78 6.87 -11.34
C MET A 158 16.35 5.48 -11.58
N SER A 159 15.72 4.71 -12.46
CA SER A 159 16.19 3.39 -12.87
C SER A 159 17.59 3.42 -13.46
N GLU A 160 17.85 4.33 -14.41
CA GLU A 160 19.17 4.51 -15.03
C GLU A 160 20.25 4.82 -13.99
N VAL A 161 19.99 5.78 -13.09
CA VAL A 161 20.94 6.14 -12.04
C VAL A 161 21.21 4.99 -11.09
N LEU A 162 20.18 4.26 -10.71
CA LEU A 162 20.32 3.12 -9.78
C LEU A 162 21.02 1.94 -10.44
N MET A 163 20.70 1.61 -11.69
CA MET A 163 21.34 0.51 -12.43
C MET A 163 22.85 0.80 -12.66
N ASP A 164 23.21 2.04 -12.95
CA ASP A 164 24.58 2.45 -13.22
C ASP A 164 25.28 3.10 -12.01
N PHE A 165 24.78 2.84 -10.78
CA PHE A 165 25.35 3.45 -9.57
C PHE A 165 26.84 3.14 -9.42
N ASN A 166 27.68 4.15 -9.61
CA ASN A 166 29.13 3.98 -9.69
C ASN A 166 29.79 3.92 -8.30
N TRP A 167 30.03 2.73 -7.82
CA TRP A 167 30.74 2.49 -6.57
C TRP A 167 32.26 2.61 -6.73
N LYS A 168 32.80 3.79 -6.49
CA LYS A 168 34.26 3.96 -6.48
C LYS A 168 34.89 3.10 -5.39
N LYS A 169 35.99 2.40 -5.70
CA LYS A 169 36.69 1.56 -4.73
C LYS A 169 37.30 2.42 -3.62
N LEU A 170 37.17 1.98 -2.37
CA LEU A 170 37.92 2.60 -1.26
C LEU A 170 39.42 2.43 -1.48
N SER A 171 40.19 3.49 -1.16
CA SER A 171 41.62 3.46 -1.32
C SER A 171 42.28 2.33 -0.52
N GLY A 172 43.15 1.56 -1.17
CA GLY A 172 43.97 0.54 -0.52
C GLY A 172 45.20 1.09 0.22
N LYS A 173 45.37 2.42 0.28
CA LYS A 173 46.53 3.05 0.92
C LYS A 173 46.63 2.62 2.41
N LYS A 174 47.81 2.11 2.77
CA LYS A 174 48.13 1.82 4.17
C LYS A 174 48.77 3.06 4.77
N ASP A 175 48.24 3.49 5.90
CA ASP A 175 48.75 4.63 6.67
C ASP A 175 48.62 4.27 8.15
N GLU A 176 49.74 4.21 8.84
CA GLU A 176 49.85 3.80 10.26
C GLU A 176 49.26 4.85 11.20
N THR A 177 49.10 6.10 10.72
CA THR A 177 48.46 7.16 11.52
C THR A 177 46.93 7.05 11.57
N VAL A 178 46.37 6.20 10.73
CA VAL A 178 44.92 5.98 10.65
C VAL A 178 44.50 4.88 11.61
N ASP A 179 43.52 5.19 12.45
CA ASP A 179 42.94 4.25 13.41
C ASP A 179 42.18 3.14 12.66
N ALA A 180 42.45 1.87 13.08
CA ALA A 180 41.88 0.71 12.43
C ALA A 180 40.36 0.57 12.70
N GLU A 181 39.88 1.02 13.86
CA GLU A 181 38.45 0.96 14.20
C GLU A 181 37.66 2.03 13.44
N LEU A 182 38.22 3.25 13.32
CA LEU A 182 37.59 4.28 12.48
C LEU A 182 37.52 3.85 11.00
N ARG A 183 38.56 3.14 10.52
CA ARG A 183 38.55 2.56 9.17
C ARG A 183 37.43 1.53 8.99
N LYS A 184 37.26 0.61 9.95
CA LYS A 184 36.19 -0.38 9.96
C LYS A 184 34.80 0.28 10.05
N SER A 185 34.67 1.32 10.85
CA SER A 185 33.42 2.09 10.99
C SER A 185 32.97 2.68 9.66
N VAL A 186 33.86 3.36 8.91
CA VAL A 186 33.51 3.89 7.57
C VAL A 186 33.15 2.76 6.62
N GLN A 187 33.85 1.64 6.64
CA GLN A 187 33.54 0.49 5.79
C GLN A 187 32.16 -0.11 6.14
N ALA A 188 31.81 -0.18 7.42
CA ALA A 188 30.52 -0.67 7.88
C ALA A 188 29.37 0.24 7.44
N VAL A 189 29.49 1.57 7.63
CA VAL A 189 28.50 2.56 7.19
C VAL A 189 28.32 2.49 5.67
N ARG A 190 29.41 2.44 4.91
CA ARG A 190 29.32 2.32 3.45
C ARG A 190 28.71 0.99 2.99
N LYS A 191 28.95 -0.11 3.74
CA LYS A 191 28.29 -1.39 3.47
C LYS A 191 26.78 -1.28 3.69
N GLN A 192 26.35 -0.57 4.72
CA GLN A 192 24.94 -0.30 4.98
C GLN A 192 24.31 0.54 3.85
N LEU A 193 24.99 1.61 3.41
CA LEU A 193 24.57 2.42 2.26
C LEU A 193 24.36 1.55 1.01
N LYS A 194 25.32 0.67 0.70
CA LYS A 194 25.20 -0.25 -0.43
C LYS A 194 24.01 -1.19 -0.30
N ALA A 195 23.81 -1.75 0.89
CA ALA A 195 22.68 -2.65 1.13
C ALA A 195 21.33 -1.96 0.94
N LEU A 196 21.19 -0.68 1.30
CA LEU A 196 19.97 0.09 1.05
C LEU A 196 19.74 0.35 -0.43
N ILE A 197 20.77 0.77 -1.17
CA ILE A 197 20.68 0.96 -2.63
C ILE A 197 20.34 -0.36 -3.33
N ASP A 198 21.04 -1.45 -2.98
CA ASP A 198 20.74 -2.79 -3.51
C ASP A 198 19.29 -3.23 -3.18
N GLY A 199 18.79 -2.85 -2.01
CA GLY A 199 17.40 -3.10 -1.61
C GLY A 199 16.41 -2.35 -2.49
N ILE A 200 16.65 -1.06 -2.74
CA ILE A 200 15.83 -0.24 -3.64
C ILE A 200 15.81 -0.83 -5.05
N GLN A 201 16.99 -1.16 -5.60
CA GLN A 201 17.13 -1.75 -6.93
C GLN A 201 16.31 -3.04 -7.05
N LYS A 202 16.48 -3.97 -6.11
CA LYS A 202 15.79 -5.27 -6.12
C LYS A 202 14.30 -5.18 -5.91
N SER A 203 13.83 -4.19 -5.16
CA SER A 203 12.41 -4.03 -4.85
C SER A 203 11.63 -3.33 -5.95
N TYR A 204 12.25 -2.34 -6.61
CA TYR A 204 11.51 -1.43 -7.49
C TYR A 204 12.09 -1.28 -8.89
N PHE A 205 13.37 -1.62 -9.10
CA PHE A 205 14.08 -1.44 -10.38
C PHE A 205 14.79 -2.72 -10.81
N TYR A 206 14.14 -3.87 -10.63
CA TYR A 206 14.68 -5.19 -10.95
C TYR A 206 14.67 -5.51 -12.44
N ALA A 207 13.90 -4.77 -13.23
CA ALA A 207 13.72 -4.94 -14.66
C ALA A 207 13.72 -3.57 -15.36
N THR A 208 13.86 -3.56 -16.67
CA THR A 208 13.66 -2.37 -17.49
C THR A 208 12.19 -1.94 -17.44
N ALA A 209 11.90 -0.67 -17.76
CA ALA A 209 10.51 -0.18 -17.79
C ALA A 209 9.63 -1.01 -18.74
N ASP A 210 10.16 -1.42 -19.89
CA ASP A 210 9.41 -2.23 -20.86
C ASP A 210 9.11 -3.65 -20.34
N GLU A 211 10.08 -4.29 -19.68
CA GLU A 211 9.87 -5.60 -19.04
C GLU A 211 8.87 -5.48 -17.87
N TRP A 212 8.98 -4.43 -17.08
CA TRP A 212 8.05 -4.19 -15.97
C TRP A 212 6.62 -3.95 -16.46
N ILE A 213 6.42 -3.15 -17.53
CA ILE A 213 5.12 -2.95 -18.18
C ILE A 213 4.55 -4.28 -18.69
N ALA A 214 5.39 -5.11 -19.34
CA ALA A 214 4.96 -6.41 -19.83
C ALA A 214 4.51 -7.33 -18.69
N ASP A 215 5.24 -7.37 -17.56
CA ASP A 215 4.88 -8.15 -16.37
C ASP A 215 3.55 -7.67 -15.75
N MET A 216 3.32 -6.35 -15.73
CA MET A 216 2.07 -5.78 -15.24
C MET A 216 0.90 -6.15 -16.13
N GLN A 217 1.03 -5.99 -17.44
CA GLN A 217 0.00 -6.35 -18.43
C GLN A 217 -0.33 -7.84 -18.38
N ASP A 218 0.67 -8.70 -18.20
CA ASP A 218 0.50 -10.16 -18.07
C ASP A 218 -0.28 -10.54 -16.80
N SER A 219 -0.23 -9.68 -15.79
CA SER A 219 -0.95 -9.84 -14.53
C SER A 219 -2.31 -9.15 -14.50
N ALA A 220 -2.60 -8.26 -15.43
CA ALA A 220 -3.81 -7.43 -15.46
C ALA A 220 -5.10 -8.28 -15.45
N GLN A 221 -5.16 -9.34 -16.27
CA GLN A 221 -6.33 -10.23 -16.32
C GLN A 221 -6.57 -10.90 -14.97
N ALA A 222 -5.51 -11.40 -14.33
CA ALA A 222 -5.61 -12.05 -13.03
C ALA A 222 -6.08 -11.06 -11.94
N MET A 223 -5.62 -9.81 -11.99
CA MET A 223 -6.07 -8.77 -11.06
C MET A 223 -7.53 -8.42 -11.28
N ARG A 224 -8.01 -8.32 -12.53
CA ARG A 224 -9.44 -8.13 -12.82
C ARG A 224 -10.28 -9.27 -12.26
N THR A 225 -9.85 -10.51 -12.49
CA THR A 225 -10.55 -11.68 -11.95
C THR A 225 -10.59 -11.65 -10.42
N LEU A 226 -9.45 -11.41 -9.76
CA LEU A 226 -9.37 -11.35 -8.30
C LEU A 226 -10.26 -10.24 -7.72
N THR A 227 -10.16 -9.02 -8.24
CA THR A 227 -10.97 -7.89 -7.75
C THR A 227 -12.46 -8.09 -8.02
N GLY A 228 -12.82 -8.74 -9.13
CA GLY A 228 -14.18 -9.17 -9.42
C GLY A 228 -14.72 -10.18 -8.41
N LEU A 229 -13.94 -11.22 -8.09
CA LEU A 229 -14.30 -12.20 -7.06
C LEU A 229 -14.45 -11.56 -5.67
N VAL A 230 -13.58 -10.61 -5.32
CA VAL A 230 -13.68 -9.87 -4.05
C VAL A 230 -14.94 -9.01 -3.99
N GLN A 231 -15.32 -8.34 -5.06
CA GLN A 231 -16.55 -7.55 -5.12
C GLN A 231 -17.79 -8.46 -5.02
N GLU A 232 -17.81 -9.59 -5.73
CA GLU A 232 -18.90 -10.57 -5.65
C GLU A 232 -19.00 -11.15 -4.24
N PHE A 233 -17.88 -11.53 -3.63
CA PHE A 233 -17.84 -11.99 -2.25
C PHE A 233 -18.42 -10.94 -1.30
N ALA A 234 -18.02 -9.68 -1.41
CA ALA A 234 -18.51 -8.59 -0.58
C ALA A 234 -20.03 -8.43 -0.71
N ASP A 235 -20.56 -8.41 -1.93
CA ASP A 235 -22.00 -8.28 -2.20
C ASP A 235 -22.79 -9.46 -1.60
N ARG A 236 -22.32 -10.70 -1.78
CA ARG A 236 -22.96 -11.92 -1.24
C ARG A 236 -22.89 -11.97 0.29
N PHE A 237 -21.75 -11.59 0.87
CA PHE A 237 -21.56 -11.57 2.32
C PHE A 237 -22.46 -10.52 2.97
N ASP A 238 -22.55 -9.32 2.41
CA ASP A 238 -23.43 -8.25 2.87
C ASP A 238 -24.90 -8.66 2.75
N GLU A 239 -25.29 -9.36 1.69
CA GLU A 239 -26.64 -9.89 1.56
C GLU A 239 -26.95 -10.94 2.63
N LYS A 240 -26.04 -11.89 2.89
CA LYS A 240 -26.21 -12.90 3.94
C LYS A 240 -26.28 -12.29 5.34
N LYS A 241 -25.41 -11.29 5.64
CA LYS A 241 -25.49 -10.52 6.89
C LYS A 241 -26.85 -9.82 7.03
N ARG A 242 -27.32 -9.17 5.96
CA ARG A 242 -28.62 -8.48 5.95
C ARG A 242 -29.80 -9.44 6.20
N ARG A 243 -29.80 -10.62 5.57
CA ARG A 243 -30.84 -11.66 5.80
C ARG A 243 -30.86 -12.17 7.24
N ARG A 244 -29.69 -12.17 7.91
CA ARG A 244 -29.55 -12.58 9.33
C ARG A 244 -29.69 -11.41 10.32
N ASN A 245 -29.97 -10.21 9.84
CA ASN A 245 -30.00 -8.96 10.64
C ASN A 245 -28.72 -8.74 11.44
N MET A 246 -27.58 -9.03 10.84
CA MET A 246 -26.25 -9.00 11.44
C MET A 246 -25.42 -7.89 10.82
N ILE A 247 -24.57 -7.28 11.62
CA ILE A 247 -23.54 -6.32 11.20
C ILE A 247 -22.20 -6.67 11.86
N ASP A 248 -21.12 -6.32 11.22
CA ASP A 248 -19.77 -6.34 11.78
C ASP A 248 -19.26 -4.91 12.08
N PHE A 249 -18.05 -4.82 12.63
CA PHE A 249 -17.45 -3.51 12.93
C PHE A 249 -17.23 -2.65 11.68
N SER A 250 -16.79 -3.27 10.59
CA SER A 250 -16.59 -2.59 9.32
C SER A 250 -17.90 -2.02 8.75
N ASP A 251 -19.04 -2.72 8.94
CA ASP A 251 -20.35 -2.19 8.56
C ASP A 251 -20.68 -0.91 9.35
N MET A 252 -20.38 -0.89 10.65
CA MET A 252 -20.64 0.29 11.48
C MET A 252 -19.82 1.50 11.01
N GLU A 253 -18.54 1.29 10.67
CA GLU A 253 -17.67 2.32 10.10
C GLU A 253 -18.21 2.84 8.77
N GLN A 254 -18.60 1.94 7.85
CA GLN A 254 -19.16 2.33 6.56
C GLN A 254 -20.51 3.05 6.70
N PHE A 255 -21.37 2.65 7.65
CA PHE A 255 -22.61 3.38 7.93
C PHE A 255 -22.33 4.78 8.52
N ALA A 256 -21.35 4.89 9.42
CA ALA A 256 -20.93 6.19 9.94
C ALA A 256 -20.43 7.10 8.81
N LEU A 257 -19.60 6.56 7.92
CA LEU A 257 -19.12 7.29 6.73
C LEU A 257 -20.27 7.75 5.83
N ALA A 258 -21.23 6.87 5.53
CA ALA A 258 -22.40 7.20 4.70
C ALA A 258 -23.28 8.30 5.32
N ILE A 259 -23.31 8.42 6.64
CA ILE A 259 -24.04 9.48 7.36
C ILE A 259 -23.24 10.78 7.40
N LEU A 260 -21.94 10.68 7.67
CA LEU A 260 -21.08 11.83 7.95
C LEU A 260 -20.44 12.45 6.71
N THR A 261 -20.49 11.74 5.57
CA THR A 261 -19.86 12.24 4.35
C THR A 261 -20.83 12.30 3.18
N ARG A 262 -20.46 13.09 2.18
CA ARG A 262 -21.10 13.13 0.85
C ARG A 262 -20.02 13.18 -0.23
N ASN A 263 -20.28 12.56 -1.36
CA ASN A 263 -19.42 12.70 -2.52
C ASN A 263 -19.84 13.91 -3.35
N THR A 264 -18.91 14.81 -3.59
CA THR A 264 -19.11 16.00 -4.42
C THR A 264 -17.99 16.03 -5.46
N GLU A 265 -18.32 15.79 -6.72
CA GLU A 265 -17.38 15.78 -7.83
C GLU A 265 -16.15 14.86 -7.62
N GLY A 266 -16.39 13.68 -7.06
CA GLY A 266 -15.34 12.69 -6.77
C GLY A 266 -14.55 12.94 -5.48
N LYS A 267 -14.89 14.01 -4.72
CA LYS A 267 -14.27 14.29 -3.42
C LYS A 267 -15.23 13.97 -2.28
N ILE A 268 -14.70 13.30 -1.27
CA ILE A 268 -15.41 13.04 -0.02
C ILE A 268 -15.34 14.31 0.82
N VAL A 269 -16.50 14.87 1.17
CA VAL A 269 -16.63 16.09 1.97
C VAL A 269 -17.62 15.85 3.13
N PRO A 270 -17.54 16.60 4.24
CA PRO A 270 -18.49 16.49 5.32
C PRO A 270 -19.94 16.66 4.86
N SER A 271 -20.86 15.89 5.44
CA SER A 271 -22.31 16.04 5.27
C SER A 271 -22.84 17.13 6.21
N ALA A 272 -24.09 17.53 6.02
CA ALA A 272 -24.77 18.44 6.96
C ALA A 272 -24.80 17.88 8.39
N VAL A 273 -24.90 16.56 8.56
CA VAL A 273 -24.82 15.91 9.88
C VAL A 273 -23.44 16.07 10.50
N ALA A 274 -22.38 15.91 9.71
CA ALA A 274 -21.03 16.12 10.19
C ALA A 274 -20.76 17.59 10.55
N GLU A 275 -21.30 18.55 9.78
CA GLU A 275 -21.23 19.99 10.08
C GLU A 275 -21.87 20.33 11.43
N GLU A 276 -23.01 19.68 11.79
CA GLU A 276 -23.61 19.83 13.13
C GLU A 276 -22.68 19.31 14.26
N TYR A 277 -21.92 18.23 14.02
CA TYR A 277 -20.93 17.74 14.98
C TYR A 277 -19.73 18.68 15.09
N GLN A 278 -19.25 19.26 13.98
CA GLN A 278 -18.17 20.25 13.98
C GLN A 278 -18.51 21.48 14.83
N GLU A 279 -19.77 21.95 14.77
CA GLU A 279 -20.23 23.03 15.62
C GLU A 279 -20.37 22.66 17.12
N ARG A 280 -20.64 21.37 17.37
CA ARG A 280 -20.90 20.86 18.73
C ARG A 280 -19.63 20.48 19.48
N PHE A 281 -18.61 19.97 18.80
CA PHE A 281 -17.38 19.53 19.42
C PHE A 281 -16.39 20.67 19.51
N ALA A 282 -15.93 20.99 20.74
CA ALA A 282 -14.86 21.96 20.94
C ALA A 282 -13.48 21.37 20.54
N GLU A 283 -13.29 20.09 20.80
CA GLU A 283 -12.06 19.34 20.49
C GLU A 283 -12.41 17.89 20.17
N VAL A 284 -11.67 17.30 19.25
CA VAL A 284 -11.69 15.85 18.96
C VAL A 284 -10.30 15.31 19.29
N MET A 285 -10.22 14.45 20.32
CA MET A 285 -8.98 13.82 20.76
C MET A 285 -9.02 12.35 20.43
N VAL A 286 -7.96 11.84 19.81
CA VAL A 286 -7.83 10.46 19.39
C VAL A 286 -6.65 9.83 20.13
N ASP A 287 -6.89 8.71 20.82
CA ASP A 287 -5.85 7.89 21.40
C ASP A 287 -5.40 6.86 20.34
N GLU A 288 -4.11 6.48 20.38
CA GLU A 288 -3.51 5.50 19.45
C GLU A 288 -3.78 5.81 17.97
N TYR A 289 -3.69 7.09 17.58
CA TYR A 289 -3.98 7.55 16.20
C TYR A 289 -3.21 6.78 15.12
N GLN A 290 -1.99 6.29 15.43
CA GLN A 290 -1.18 5.48 14.52
C GLN A 290 -1.85 4.16 14.10
N ASP A 291 -2.83 3.67 14.86
CA ASP A 291 -3.55 2.42 14.57
C ASP A 291 -4.81 2.66 13.71
N SER A 292 -5.14 3.94 13.44
CA SER A 292 -6.33 4.27 12.65
C SER A 292 -6.12 3.99 11.16
N ASN A 293 -7.19 3.51 10.50
CA ASN A 293 -7.26 3.32 9.07
C ASN A 293 -7.88 4.55 8.36
N LEU A 294 -7.89 4.54 7.02
CA LEU A 294 -8.39 5.64 6.20
C LEU A 294 -9.90 5.91 6.40
N VAL A 295 -10.70 4.89 6.70
CA VAL A 295 -12.13 5.03 7.02
C VAL A 295 -12.29 5.79 8.31
N GLN A 296 -11.59 5.36 9.37
CA GLN A 296 -11.62 6.01 10.68
C GLN A 296 -11.10 7.44 10.61
N GLU A 297 -10.00 7.67 9.91
CA GLU A 297 -9.48 9.01 9.67
C GLU A 297 -10.50 9.91 8.95
N THR A 298 -11.17 9.38 7.92
CA THR A 298 -12.20 10.14 7.19
C THR A 298 -13.40 10.48 8.08
N ILE A 299 -13.82 9.56 8.96
CA ILE A 299 -14.86 9.80 9.95
C ILE A 299 -14.44 10.92 10.92
N LEU A 300 -13.24 10.78 11.49
CA LEU A 300 -12.70 11.74 12.47
C LEU A 300 -12.54 13.14 11.88
N THR A 301 -11.94 13.24 10.71
CA THR A 301 -11.76 14.52 10.01
C THR A 301 -13.07 15.13 9.58
N SER A 302 -14.09 14.32 9.26
CA SER A 302 -15.42 14.82 8.89
C SER A 302 -16.15 15.49 10.05
N VAL A 303 -15.93 15.04 11.30
CA VAL A 303 -16.57 15.63 12.49
C VAL A 303 -15.68 16.64 13.22
N SER A 304 -14.42 16.78 12.81
CA SER A 304 -13.51 17.78 13.34
C SER A 304 -13.71 19.09 12.59
N GLY A 305 -13.82 20.20 13.31
CA GLY A 305 -13.74 21.53 12.71
C GLY A 305 -12.38 21.71 12.02
N THR A 306 -12.32 22.59 11.05
CA THR A 306 -11.06 22.97 10.38
C THR A 306 -10.04 23.43 11.41
N VAL A 307 -8.91 22.74 11.49
CA VAL A 307 -7.72 23.16 12.23
C VAL A 307 -7.07 24.35 11.52
#